data_d9bab9fc1c21a1bdf812c19995de386e
#
_entry.id   d9bab9fc1c21a1bdf812c19995de386e
#
_cell.length_a   1.000
_cell.length_b   1.000
_cell.length_c   1.000
_cell.angle_alpha   90.00
_cell.angle_beta   90.00
_cell.angle_gamma   90.00
#
_symmetry.space_group_name_H-M   'P 1'
#
loop_
_entity.id
_entity.type
_entity.pdbx_description
1 polymer ?
#
loop_
_entity_poly.entity_id
_entity_poly.type
_entity_poly.pdbx_seq_one_letter_code
_entity_poly.pdbx_strand_id
1 'polypeptide(L)'
;MSDSLYSDETSEPSAPSKKAEKPAAKPAEPTLLDRLRETISKKVERQVVYLEVPERPSVTLKISPNITQNDMKRWRKACGEDSKNGLDGSKFGCYVIANTTVGICIDGEEVFDGDGYPLGFASEEILSMTDTTRALPDCVREFFGVDPHIESAALAILDASGYGDTVDTVDPTKGS
;
A
#
# COMPACT_ATOMS: atom_id res chain seq x y z
N MET A 1 76.13 17.66 -42.72
CA MET A 1 76.10 17.86 -42.11
C MET A 1 75.18 18.33 -41.44
N SER A 2 74.64 18.60 -40.70
CA SER A 2 73.95 19.02 -40.11
C SER A 2 73.06 18.57 -39.42
N ASP A 3 72.76 18.55 -38.59
CA ASP A 3 72.03 18.16 -37.90
C ASP A 3 71.27 18.75 -37.01
N SER A 4 70.51 18.85 -36.84
CA SER A 4 69.81 19.44 -36.14
C SER A 4 69.27 18.80 -35.17
N LEU A 5 69.41 19.04 -34.21
CA LEU A 5 68.93 18.57 -33.29
C LEU A 5 67.86 19.09 -32.73
N TYR A 6 67.05 18.87 -32.59
CA TYR A 6 66.06 19.26 -32.16
C TYR A 6 65.64 18.61 -31.09
N SER A 7 65.77 18.96 -30.05
CA SER A 7 65.35 18.44 -29.03
C SER A 7 64.25 18.98 -28.57
N ASP A 8 63.42 18.65 -28.63
CA ASP A 8 62.44 19.04 -28.21
C ASP A 8 62.03 18.61 -27.07
N GLU A 9 61.81 19.17 -26.24
CA GLU A 9 61.40 18.84 -25.19
C GLU A 9 60.28 19.24 -24.78
N THR A 10 59.65 19.05 -24.47
CA THR A 10 58.68 19.30 -24.07
C THR A 10 58.20 18.88 -23.11
N SER A 11 57.77 18.99 -22.40
CA SER A 11 57.26 18.68 -21.57
C SER A 11 56.77 18.89 -20.81
N GLU A 12 56.03 19.01 -20.32
CA GLU A 12 55.55 19.23 -19.43
C GLU A 12 54.64 18.61 -18.85
N PRO A 13 54.65 18.19 -17.90
CA PRO A 13 53.77 17.53 -17.33
C PRO A 13 52.84 18.33 -16.68
N SER A 14 51.74 18.28 -17.01
CA SER A 14 50.78 18.91 -16.35
C SER A 14 50.80 18.49 -14.98
N ALA A 15 50.71 19.33 -14.17
CA ALA A 15 50.56 19.11 -12.85
C ALA A 15 49.33 18.32 -12.57
N PRO A 16 49.37 17.43 -11.77
CA PRO A 16 48.21 16.72 -11.38
C PRO A 16 47.35 17.67 -10.63
N SER A 17 46.24 17.80 -11.13
CA SER A 17 45.31 18.54 -10.40
C SER A 17 45.17 17.84 -9.09
N LYS A 18 45.53 18.48 -8.08
CA LYS A 18 45.19 18.02 -6.84
C LYS A 18 43.76 18.13 -6.71
N LYS A 19 43.09 17.10 -6.90
CA LYS A 19 41.82 17.01 -6.31
C LYS A 19 42.02 17.30 -4.89
N ALA A 20 41.50 18.37 -4.50
CA ALA A 20 41.46 18.65 -3.11
C ALA A 20 40.70 17.53 -2.47
N GLU A 21 41.38 16.70 -1.78
CA GLU A 21 40.72 15.80 -0.97
C GLU A 21 39.97 16.59 0.04
N LYS A 22 38.68 16.51 -0.07
CA LYS A 22 37.88 16.96 1.02
C LYS A 22 38.35 16.20 2.23
N PRO A 23 38.78 16.87 3.24
CA PRO A 23 39.10 16.18 4.46
C PRO A 23 37.88 15.37 4.80
N ALA A 24 38.08 14.18 5.18
CA ALA A 24 37.04 13.32 5.66
C ALA A 24 36.41 14.01 6.83
N ALA A 25 35.50 14.85 6.52
CA ALA A 25 34.83 15.58 7.53
C ALA A 25 33.89 14.65 8.20
N LYS A 26 33.60 14.92 9.41
CA LYS A 26 32.49 14.36 10.12
C LYS A 26 31.32 14.25 9.17
N PRO A 27 30.55 13.16 9.24
CA PRO A 27 29.36 13.05 8.43
C PRO A 27 28.57 14.30 8.65
N ALA A 28 28.38 15.06 7.59
CA ALA A 28 27.63 16.29 7.66
C ALA A 28 26.22 15.93 8.11
N GLU A 29 25.69 16.71 9.03
CA GLU A 29 24.29 16.56 9.40
C GLU A 29 23.43 16.60 8.16
N PRO A 30 22.44 15.72 8.06
CA PRO A 30 21.59 15.69 6.89
C PRO A 30 20.91 17.04 6.69
N THR A 31 20.91 17.55 5.49
CA THR A 31 20.24 18.78 5.16
C THR A 31 18.72 18.61 5.28
N LEU A 32 18.00 19.70 5.33
CA LEU A 32 16.54 19.66 5.30
C LEU A 32 16.03 18.92 4.06
N LEU A 33 16.71 19.10 2.94
CA LEU A 33 16.36 18.41 1.70
C LEU A 33 16.58 16.90 1.81
N ASP A 34 17.66 16.48 2.44
CA ASP A 34 17.94 15.06 2.65
C ASP A 34 16.89 14.43 3.56
N ARG A 35 16.52 15.13 4.62
CA ARG A 35 15.48 14.68 5.54
C ARG A 35 14.13 14.57 4.84
N LEU A 36 13.81 15.54 4.00
CA LEU A 36 12.58 15.52 3.22
C LEU A 36 12.59 14.35 2.24
N ARG A 37 13.70 14.15 1.54
CA ARG A 37 13.85 13.05 0.59
C ARG A 37 13.68 11.70 1.27
N GLU A 38 14.32 11.53 2.42
CA GLU A 38 14.19 10.30 3.21
C GLU A 38 12.75 10.07 3.65
N THR A 39 12.09 11.11 4.10
CA THR A 39 10.70 11.01 4.58
C THR A 39 9.75 10.66 3.44
N ILE A 40 9.92 11.30 2.28
CA ILE A 40 9.05 11.06 1.13
C ILE A 40 9.30 9.68 0.51
N SER A 41 10.54 9.19 0.56
CA SER A 41 10.85 7.89 -0.01
C SER A 41 10.36 6.72 0.84
N LYS A 42 10.03 6.96 2.09
CA LYS A 42 9.45 5.91 2.93
C LYS A 42 8.06 5.57 2.45
N LYS A 43 7.87 4.33 2.12
CA LYS A 43 6.55 3.85 1.75
C LYS A 43 5.64 3.92 2.96
N VAL A 44 4.50 4.55 2.79
CA VAL A 44 3.51 4.60 3.86
C VAL A 44 2.82 3.24 3.90
N GLU A 45 3.12 2.47 4.92
CA GLU A 45 2.47 1.19 5.15
C GLU A 45 1.50 1.35 6.31
N ARG A 46 0.29 0.91 6.10
CA ARG A 46 -0.73 0.95 7.13
C ARG A 46 -0.73 -0.38 7.87
N GLN A 47 -0.96 -0.30 9.16
CA GLN A 47 -0.99 -1.49 9.98
C GLN A 47 -2.21 -2.35 9.65
N VAL A 48 -2.02 -3.65 9.81
CA VAL A 48 -3.11 -4.62 9.68
C VAL A 48 -4.14 -4.35 10.77
N VAL A 49 -5.39 -4.38 10.40
CA VAL A 49 -6.51 -4.23 11.34
C VAL A 49 -7.37 -5.48 11.30
N TYR A 50 -8.07 -5.73 12.39
CA TYR A 50 -8.97 -6.87 12.50
C TYR A 50 -10.40 -6.35 12.57
N LEU A 51 -11.25 -6.86 11.70
CA LEU A 51 -12.63 -6.43 11.56
C LEU A 51 -13.56 -7.56 11.98
N GLU A 52 -14.43 -7.28 12.92
CA GLU A 52 -15.46 -8.24 13.30
C GLU A 52 -16.50 -8.37 12.21
N VAL A 53 -16.96 -9.58 11.97
CA VAL A 53 -18.05 -9.81 11.03
C VAL A 53 -19.37 -9.73 11.79
N PRO A 54 -20.26 -8.81 11.44
CA PRO A 54 -21.57 -8.71 12.10
C PRO A 54 -22.31 -10.04 12.03
N GLU A 55 -22.99 -10.38 13.11
CA GLU A 55 -23.75 -11.63 13.24
C GLU A 55 -22.90 -12.91 13.28
N ARG A 56 -21.58 -12.79 13.20
CA ARG A 56 -20.64 -13.91 13.36
C ARG A 56 -19.57 -13.53 14.37
N PRO A 57 -19.92 -13.43 15.66
CA PRO A 57 -19.05 -12.82 16.67
C PRO A 57 -17.70 -13.51 16.88
N SER A 58 -17.58 -14.78 16.49
CA SER A 58 -16.31 -15.49 16.61
C SER A 58 -15.40 -15.30 15.38
N VAL A 59 -15.92 -14.69 14.32
CA VAL A 59 -15.18 -14.54 13.05
C VAL A 59 -14.65 -13.13 12.92
N THR A 60 -13.37 -12.99 12.63
CA THR A 60 -12.75 -11.72 12.33
C THR A 60 -11.99 -11.81 11.01
N LEU A 61 -11.98 -10.72 10.28
CA LEU A 61 -11.21 -10.59 9.05
C LEU A 61 -9.92 -9.83 9.35
N LYS A 62 -8.82 -10.40 8.91
CA LYS A 62 -7.53 -9.73 8.98
C LYS A 62 -7.39 -8.89 7.73
N ILE A 63 -7.34 -7.58 7.90
CA ILE A 63 -7.40 -6.61 6.81
C ILE A 63 -6.06 -5.91 6.66
N SER A 64 -5.54 -5.88 5.45
CA SER A 64 -4.41 -5.05 5.09
C SER A 64 -4.95 -3.81 4.35
N PRO A 65 -5.07 -2.65 5.02
CA PRO A 65 -5.74 -1.50 4.43
C PRO A 65 -4.84 -0.67 3.52
N ASN A 66 -4.00 -1.33 2.74
CA ASN A 66 -3.09 -0.67 1.82
C ASN A 66 -3.75 -0.58 0.44
N ILE A 67 -4.67 0.36 0.30
CA ILE A 67 -5.44 0.57 -0.92
C ILE A 67 -4.80 1.72 -1.70
N THR A 68 -4.47 1.47 -2.97
CA THR A 68 -3.93 2.52 -3.83
C THR A 68 -5.03 3.28 -4.56
N GLN A 69 -4.71 4.47 -5.06
CA GLN A 69 -5.63 5.23 -5.90
C GLN A 69 -6.05 4.44 -7.15
N ASN A 70 -5.14 3.65 -7.69
CA ASN A 70 -5.44 2.81 -8.85
C ASN A 70 -6.42 1.70 -8.51
N ASP A 71 -6.29 1.11 -7.31
CA ASP A 71 -7.24 0.10 -6.85
C ASP A 71 -8.63 0.69 -6.73
N MET A 72 -8.75 1.85 -6.08
CA MET A 72 -10.02 2.56 -5.93
C MET A 72 -10.67 2.82 -7.28
N LYS A 73 -9.89 3.35 -8.21
CA LYS A 73 -10.38 3.68 -9.54
C LYS A 73 -10.85 2.43 -10.29
N ARG A 74 -10.08 1.36 -10.21
CA ARG A 74 -10.39 0.10 -10.87
C ARG A 74 -11.67 -0.52 -10.29
N TRP A 75 -11.81 -0.53 -8.98
CA TRP A 75 -12.97 -1.13 -8.31
C TRP A 75 -14.24 -0.31 -8.55
N ARG A 76 -14.14 1.01 -8.50
CA ARG A 76 -15.29 1.87 -8.79
C ARG A 76 -15.80 1.66 -10.21
N LYS A 77 -14.88 1.56 -11.15
CA LYS A 77 -15.23 1.31 -12.55
C LYS A 77 -15.90 -0.06 -12.71
N ALA A 78 -15.36 -1.09 -12.06
CA ALA A 78 -15.92 -2.45 -12.10
C ALA A 78 -17.31 -2.51 -11.45
N CYS A 79 -17.63 -1.57 -10.56
CA CYS A 79 -18.91 -1.52 -9.86
C CYS A 79 -19.91 -0.54 -10.49
N GLY A 80 -19.66 -0.11 -11.71
CA GLY A 80 -20.63 0.65 -12.47
C GLY A 80 -20.61 2.16 -12.29
N GLU A 81 -19.47 2.74 -11.85
CA GLU A 81 -19.35 4.19 -11.70
C GLU A 81 -19.79 4.96 -12.95
N ASP A 82 -19.47 4.42 -14.13
CA ASP A 82 -19.78 5.05 -15.41
C ASP A 82 -21.13 4.62 -15.99
N SER A 83 -21.90 3.83 -15.26
CA SER A 83 -23.19 3.34 -15.74
C SER A 83 -24.32 4.33 -15.45
N LYS A 84 -25.45 4.15 -16.13
CA LYS A 84 -26.62 5.01 -15.91
C LYS A 84 -27.12 4.97 -14.46
N ASN A 85 -26.95 3.84 -13.80
CA ASN A 85 -27.43 3.66 -12.42
C ASN A 85 -26.41 4.12 -11.40
N GLY A 86 -25.22 4.53 -11.84
CA GLY A 86 -24.15 4.94 -10.95
C GLY A 86 -23.48 3.79 -10.22
N LEU A 87 -22.68 4.12 -9.24
CA LEU A 87 -21.91 3.15 -8.48
C LEU A 87 -22.82 2.28 -7.61
N ASP A 88 -22.68 0.96 -7.74
CA ASP A 88 -23.29 0.00 -6.84
C ASP A 88 -22.46 -0.07 -5.56
N GLY A 89 -22.94 0.59 -4.50
CA GLY A 89 -22.20 0.70 -3.24
C GLY A 89 -21.97 -0.63 -2.55
N SER A 90 -22.95 -1.53 -2.58
CA SER A 90 -22.80 -2.84 -1.97
C SER A 90 -21.78 -3.68 -2.72
N LYS A 91 -21.83 -3.69 -4.04
CA LYS A 91 -20.86 -4.39 -4.88
C LYS A 91 -19.46 -3.82 -4.67
N PHE A 92 -19.33 -2.50 -4.61
CA PHE A 92 -18.07 -1.83 -4.33
C PHE A 92 -17.54 -2.25 -2.95
N GLY A 93 -18.41 -2.31 -1.95
CA GLY A 93 -18.05 -2.81 -0.62
C GLY A 93 -17.48 -4.23 -0.68
N CYS A 94 -18.07 -5.10 -1.47
CA CYS A 94 -17.54 -6.45 -1.66
C CYS A 94 -16.12 -6.43 -2.24
N TYR A 95 -15.86 -5.55 -3.21
CA TYR A 95 -14.50 -5.41 -3.78
C TYR A 95 -13.51 -4.92 -2.75
N VAL A 96 -13.87 -3.93 -1.94
CA VAL A 96 -13.01 -3.42 -0.88
C VAL A 96 -12.68 -4.54 0.11
N ILE A 97 -13.68 -5.25 0.58
CA ILE A 97 -13.51 -6.31 1.57
C ILE A 97 -12.64 -7.44 1.03
N ALA A 98 -13.01 -7.98 -0.12
CA ALA A 98 -12.29 -9.15 -0.66
C ALA A 98 -10.84 -8.86 -1.01
N ASN A 99 -10.56 -7.67 -1.54
CA ASN A 99 -9.22 -7.33 -1.97
C ASN A 99 -8.29 -6.89 -0.82
N THR A 100 -8.84 -6.54 0.33
CA THR A 100 -8.05 -6.15 1.49
C THR A 100 -7.94 -7.24 2.55
N THR A 101 -8.78 -8.28 2.47
CA THR A 101 -8.73 -9.41 3.40
C THR A 101 -7.50 -10.27 3.10
N VAL A 102 -6.61 -10.38 4.09
CA VAL A 102 -5.40 -11.18 3.98
C VAL A 102 -5.43 -12.42 4.89
N GLY A 103 -6.49 -12.58 5.64
CA GLY A 103 -6.69 -13.74 6.50
C GLY A 103 -8.07 -13.72 7.13
N ILE A 104 -8.51 -14.87 7.59
CA ILE A 104 -9.77 -15.04 8.32
C ILE A 104 -9.42 -15.75 9.62
N CYS A 105 -9.93 -15.24 10.72
CA CYS A 105 -9.70 -15.80 12.04
C CYS A 105 -10.99 -16.26 12.65
N ILE A 106 -10.91 -17.31 13.46
CA ILE A 106 -12.01 -17.76 14.29
C ILE A 106 -11.50 -17.86 15.72
N ASP A 107 -12.22 -17.28 16.65
CA ASP A 107 -11.85 -17.21 18.07
C ASP A 107 -10.43 -16.68 18.28
N GLY A 108 -10.02 -15.73 17.44
CA GLY A 108 -8.71 -15.10 17.52
C GLY A 108 -7.58 -15.85 16.84
N GLU A 109 -7.85 -17.03 16.30
CA GLU A 109 -6.84 -17.83 15.61
C GLU A 109 -7.02 -17.77 14.10
N GLU A 110 -5.95 -17.48 13.38
CA GLU A 110 -5.97 -17.43 11.92
C GLU A 110 -6.13 -18.83 11.34
N VAL A 111 -7.01 -18.94 10.35
CA VAL A 111 -7.29 -20.22 9.68
C VAL A 111 -6.52 -20.29 8.37
N PHE A 112 -5.92 -21.45 8.12
CA PHE A 112 -5.14 -21.71 6.92
C PHE A 112 -5.81 -22.82 6.11
N ASP A 113 -5.56 -22.79 4.80
CA ASP A 113 -6.03 -23.86 3.92
C ASP A 113 -5.14 -25.10 4.05
N GLY A 114 -5.45 -26.14 3.26
CA GLY A 114 -4.70 -27.40 3.29
C GLY A 114 -3.24 -27.26 2.87
N ASP A 115 -2.89 -26.20 2.16
CA ASP A 115 -1.54 -25.94 1.69
C ASP A 115 -0.79 -24.97 2.61
N GLY A 116 -1.42 -24.50 3.68
CA GLY A 116 -0.82 -23.61 4.65
C GLY A 116 -0.91 -22.12 4.31
N TYR A 117 -1.75 -21.74 3.36
CA TYR A 117 -1.99 -20.34 3.02
C TYR A 117 -3.17 -19.78 3.82
N PRO A 118 -3.12 -18.49 4.21
CA PRO A 118 -4.24 -17.86 4.88
C PRO A 118 -5.50 -17.90 4.02
N LEU A 119 -6.64 -18.12 4.64
CA LEU A 119 -7.92 -18.12 3.92
C LEU A 119 -8.29 -16.72 3.47
N GLY A 120 -8.92 -16.65 2.31
CA GLY A 120 -9.49 -15.43 1.76
C GLY A 120 -10.78 -15.76 1.01
N PHE A 121 -11.44 -14.76 0.46
CA PHE A 121 -12.71 -14.96 -0.24
C PHE A 121 -12.59 -15.76 -1.54
N ALA A 122 -11.38 -15.88 -2.07
CA ALA A 122 -11.13 -16.70 -3.27
C ALA A 122 -10.70 -18.12 -2.93
N SER A 123 -10.56 -18.47 -1.66
CA SER A 123 -10.18 -19.80 -1.23
C SER A 123 -11.32 -20.79 -1.50
N GLU A 124 -10.97 -21.97 -1.99
CA GLU A 124 -11.97 -22.99 -2.29
C GLU A 124 -12.82 -23.35 -1.09
N GLU A 125 -12.21 -23.39 0.10
CA GLU A 125 -12.89 -23.70 1.34
C GLU A 125 -13.98 -22.68 1.65
N ILE A 126 -13.69 -21.39 1.46
CA ILE A 126 -14.65 -20.32 1.73
C ILE A 126 -15.75 -20.33 0.66
N LEU A 127 -15.39 -20.52 -0.61
CA LEU A 127 -16.37 -20.64 -1.68
C LEU A 127 -17.33 -21.82 -1.43
N SER A 128 -16.78 -22.92 -0.97
CA SER A 128 -17.59 -24.10 -0.65
C SER A 128 -18.52 -23.87 0.53
N MET A 129 -18.02 -23.20 1.59
CA MET A 129 -18.83 -22.90 2.78
C MET A 129 -19.97 -21.93 2.47
N THR A 130 -19.77 -21.04 1.51
CA THR A 130 -20.79 -20.06 1.10
C THR A 130 -21.64 -20.53 -0.07
N ASP A 131 -21.35 -21.72 -0.58
CA ASP A 131 -22.02 -22.28 -1.76
C ASP A 131 -21.99 -21.33 -2.96
N THR A 132 -20.84 -20.73 -3.18
CA THR A 132 -20.61 -19.79 -4.28
C THR A 132 -19.45 -20.28 -5.16
N THR A 133 -19.42 -19.80 -6.40
CA THR A 133 -18.36 -20.15 -7.35
C THR A 133 -17.43 -18.98 -7.62
N ARG A 134 -17.77 -17.77 -7.14
CA ARG A 134 -17.00 -16.57 -7.37
C ARG A 134 -16.79 -15.81 -6.08
N ALA A 135 -15.59 -15.31 -5.92
CA ALA A 135 -15.25 -14.47 -4.76
C ALA A 135 -16.06 -13.17 -4.75
N LEU A 136 -16.28 -12.56 -5.91
CA LEU A 136 -16.87 -11.23 -6.02
C LEU A 136 -18.05 -11.22 -7.01
N PRO A 137 -19.15 -10.64 -6.59
CA PRO A 137 -19.49 -10.20 -5.22
C PRO A 137 -20.14 -11.30 -4.38
N ASP A 138 -20.44 -12.43 -4.97
CA ASP A 138 -21.34 -13.43 -4.41
C ASP A 138 -20.86 -13.99 -3.08
N CYS A 139 -19.59 -14.38 -3.00
CA CYS A 139 -19.04 -14.98 -1.78
C CYS A 139 -19.09 -14.01 -0.60
N VAL A 140 -18.73 -12.74 -0.83
CA VAL A 140 -18.75 -11.72 0.22
C VAL A 140 -20.18 -11.49 0.69
N ARG A 141 -21.14 -11.45 -0.22
CA ARG A 141 -22.55 -11.27 0.13
C ARG A 141 -23.07 -12.40 1.00
N GLU A 142 -22.79 -13.64 0.62
CA GLU A 142 -23.19 -14.80 1.43
C GLU A 142 -22.50 -14.83 2.78
N PHE A 143 -21.24 -14.42 2.82
CA PHE A 143 -20.46 -14.39 4.04
C PHE A 143 -21.01 -13.38 5.05
N PHE A 144 -21.39 -12.19 4.60
CA PHE A 144 -21.94 -11.12 5.45
C PHE A 144 -23.44 -11.22 5.65
N GLY A 145 -24.16 -11.76 4.68
CA GLY A 145 -25.60 -11.99 4.77
C GLY A 145 -26.47 -10.80 4.33
N VAL A 146 -26.11 -9.57 4.68
CA VAL A 146 -26.90 -8.39 4.33
C VAL A 146 -26.03 -7.24 3.86
N ASP A 147 -26.52 -6.49 2.89
CA ASP A 147 -25.77 -5.39 2.29
C ASP A 147 -25.35 -4.28 3.25
N PRO A 148 -26.17 -3.83 4.22
CA PRO A 148 -25.71 -2.81 5.17
C PRO A 148 -24.47 -3.18 5.95
N HIS A 149 -24.27 -4.46 6.26
CA HIS A 149 -23.06 -4.92 6.95
C HIS A 149 -21.84 -4.85 6.05
N ILE A 150 -22.02 -5.12 4.75
CA ILE A 150 -20.96 -5.01 3.76
C ILE A 150 -20.52 -3.55 3.63
N GLU A 151 -21.48 -2.65 3.51
CA GLU A 151 -21.20 -1.22 3.37
C GLU A 151 -20.50 -0.67 4.62
N SER A 152 -20.98 -1.05 5.79
CA SER A 152 -20.36 -0.63 7.05
C SER A 152 -18.93 -1.15 7.20
N ALA A 153 -18.70 -2.41 6.85
CA ALA A 153 -17.38 -3.00 6.88
C ALA A 153 -16.43 -2.32 5.90
N ALA A 154 -16.93 -2.05 4.68
CA ALA A 154 -16.14 -1.36 3.67
C ALA A 154 -15.74 0.04 4.11
N LEU A 155 -16.67 0.78 4.73
CA LEU A 155 -16.36 2.10 5.27
C LEU A 155 -15.28 2.04 6.34
N ALA A 156 -15.34 1.08 7.23
CA ALA A 156 -14.33 0.91 8.26
C ALA A 156 -12.95 0.63 7.65
N ILE A 157 -12.90 -0.17 6.59
CA ILE A 157 -11.66 -0.46 5.86
C ILE A 157 -11.14 0.79 5.16
N LEU A 158 -12.01 1.55 4.52
CA LEU A 158 -11.63 2.78 3.84
C LEU A 158 -11.10 3.82 4.83
N ASP A 159 -11.71 3.94 6.00
CA ASP A 159 -11.21 4.81 7.06
C ASP A 159 -9.81 4.37 7.49
N ALA A 160 -9.61 3.09 7.73
CA ALA A 160 -8.31 2.56 8.09
C ALA A 160 -7.26 2.75 6.97
N SER A 161 -7.71 2.86 5.73
CA SER A 161 -6.86 3.11 4.56
C SER A 161 -6.53 4.59 4.38
N GLY A 162 -7.13 5.48 5.16
CA GLY A 162 -6.92 6.91 5.07
C GLY A 162 -7.87 7.65 4.13
N TYR A 163 -8.82 6.96 3.51
CA TYR A 163 -9.77 7.60 2.60
C TYR A 163 -10.89 8.36 3.32
N GLY A 164 -11.05 8.10 4.62
CA GLY A 164 -12.01 8.82 5.45
C GLY A 164 -11.38 9.95 6.25
N ASP A 165 -10.05 10.06 6.26
CA ASP A 165 -9.37 11.03 7.09
C ASP A 165 -9.45 12.43 6.51
N THR A 166 -9.67 13.41 7.38
CA THR A 166 -9.53 14.80 7.01
C THR A 166 -8.10 15.22 7.19
N VAL A 167 -7.62 16.11 6.32
CA VAL A 167 -6.28 16.67 6.44
C VAL A 167 -6.36 17.88 7.37
N ASP A 168 -5.68 17.78 8.49
CA ASP A 168 -5.63 18.89 9.44
C ASP A 168 -4.68 19.97 8.93
N THR A 169 -5.11 21.21 9.07
CA THR A 169 -4.23 22.35 8.80
C THR A 169 -3.45 22.65 10.05
N VAL A 170 -2.14 22.76 9.90
CA VAL A 170 -1.27 23.08 11.02
C VAL A 170 -0.54 24.39 10.71
N ASP A 171 -0.33 25.18 11.74
CA ASP A 171 0.45 26.40 11.62
C ASP A 171 1.94 26.03 11.81
N PRO A 172 2.74 26.14 10.76
CA PRO A 172 4.14 25.72 10.84
C PRO A 172 4.99 26.62 11.74
N THR A 173 4.45 27.80 12.13
CA THR A 173 5.19 28.72 12.99
C THR A 173 4.99 28.43 14.46
N LYS A 174 3.97 27.65 14.79
CA LYS A 174 3.79 27.18 16.15
C LYS A 174 4.51 25.85 16.26
N GLY A 175 5.79 25.87 16.12
CA GLY A 175 6.58 24.67 16.23
C GLY A 175 6.37 24.02 17.57
N SER A 176 6.19 22.80 17.54
CA SER A 176 6.05 21.99 18.71
C SER A 176 7.26 22.03 19.61
#